data_0d84e7c0c43ec30bed1c7a9bd58b940b
#
_entry.id   0d84e7c0c43ec30bed1c7a9bd58b940b
#
_cell.length_a   1.000
_cell.length_b   1.000
_cell.length_c   1.000
_cell.angle_alpha   90.00
_cell.angle_beta   90.00
_cell.angle_gamma   90.00
#
_symmetry.space_group_name_H-M   'P 1'
#
loop_
_entity.id
_entity.type
_entity.pdbx_description
1 polymer ?
#
loop_
_entity_poly.entity_id
_entity_poly.type
_entity_poly.pdbx_seq_one_letter_code
_entity_poly.pdbx_strand_id
1 'polypeptide(L)'
;VEEDGYITELGYQLGKNYDDPQWDSLLDQLTKEEMENLYLHGYVRNNELPSIGKPTTREVDGPSQAGSFNRASFGTGYPNAGTMAQTWNAELAGIYGQSIGQQAAHLGYDGLYAPATNMHRSPFDGRNYEYYSEDSLLSGTMCGKTVEGAKQAGIYMYVKHFICNDGESGMYRDAVYTWMTEQALREIYLKPFQMLVEDYGATALMSSYNRIGAVWAGGSEALLTSILRDEWGFHGAVVTDY
;
A
#
# COMPACT_ATOMS: atom_id res chain seq x y z
N VAL A 1 25.64 0.63 3.22
CA VAL A 1 26.13 1.99 2.93
C VAL A 1 26.75 1.96 1.55
N GLU A 2 26.13 2.63 0.65
CA GLU A 2 26.57 2.64 -0.74
C GLU A 2 27.55 3.77 -1.01
N GLU A 3 28.35 3.64 -2.04
CA GLU A 3 29.36 4.65 -2.44
C GLU A 3 28.76 6.02 -2.70
N ASP A 4 27.46 6.11 -2.97
CA ASP A 4 26.72 7.35 -3.21
C ASP A 4 26.15 8.02 -1.95
N GLY A 5 26.28 7.41 -0.78
CA GLY A 5 25.92 8.02 0.50
C GLY A 5 24.42 8.19 0.77
N TYR A 6 23.57 7.46 0.06
CA TYR A 6 22.11 7.56 0.21
C TYR A 6 21.53 6.90 1.46
N ILE A 7 22.32 6.20 2.25
CA ILE A 7 21.90 5.62 3.52
C ILE A 7 22.96 5.93 4.57
N THR A 8 22.57 6.61 5.65
CA THR A 8 23.50 6.83 6.75
C THR A 8 23.81 5.52 7.46
N GLU A 9 25.01 5.41 8.01
CA GLU A 9 25.38 4.24 8.80
C GLU A 9 24.38 3.98 9.93
N LEU A 10 23.92 5.01 10.61
CA LEU A 10 22.92 4.91 11.67
C LEU A 10 21.59 4.38 11.15
N GLY A 11 21.06 4.89 10.05
CA GLY A 11 19.82 4.39 9.45
C GLY A 11 19.90 2.94 9.04
N TYR A 12 21.05 2.50 8.53
CA TYR A 12 21.29 1.10 8.19
C TYR A 12 21.35 0.18 9.43
N GLN A 13 22.02 0.64 10.50
CA GLN A 13 22.12 -0.11 11.75
C GLN A 13 20.80 -0.27 12.47
N LEU A 14 19.95 0.75 12.46
CA LEU A 14 18.61 0.73 13.06
C LEU A 14 17.68 -0.28 12.37
N GLY A 15 17.74 -0.36 11.04
CA GLY A 15 17.02 -1.34 10.24
C GLY A 15 15.53 -1.39 10.56
N LYS A 16 15.09 -2.51 11.15
CA LYS A 16 13.68 -2.73 11.55
C LYS A 16 13.44 -2.62 13.06
N ASN A 17 14.41 -2.19 13.81
CA ASN A 17 14.25 -1.99 15.24
C ASN A 17 13.58 -0.62 15.48
N TYR A 18 12.28 -0.55 15.30
CA TYR A 18 11.52 0.72 15.37
C TYR A 18 11.40 1.31 16.77
N ASP A 19 11.67 0.51 17.80
CA ASP A 19 11.64 0.96 19.21
C ASP A 19 12.99 1.50 19.69
N ASP A 20 14.00 1.54 18.84
CA ASP A 20 15.31 2.05 19.19
C ASP A 20 15.28 3.58 19.35
N PRO A 21 15.66 4.12 20.52
CA PRO A 21 15.63 5.57 20.75
C PRO A 21 16.60 6.37 19.84
N GLN A 22 17.49 5.72 19.15
CA GLN A 22 18.36 6.38 18.18
C GLN A 22 17.62 6.85 16.92
N TRP A 23 16.39 6.34 16.67
CA TRP A 23 15.53 6.90 15.64
C TRP A 23 15.28 8.40 15.82
N ASP A 24 15.08 8.85 17.07
CA ASP A 24 14.93 10.28 17.36
C ASP A 24 16.19 11.05 16.93
N SER A 25 17.37 10.53 17.24
CA SER A 25 18.64 11.15 16.86
C SER A 25 18.85 11.18 15.32
N LEU A 26 18.34 10.20 14.59
CA LEU A 26 18.36 10.20 13.13
C LEU A 26 17.39 11.24 12.57
N LEU A 27 16.16 11.26 13.08
CA LEU A 27 15.10 12.17 12.62
C LEU A 27 15.39 13.63 12.98
N ASP A 28 16.07 13.91 14.10
CA ASP A 28 16.49 15.25 14.50
C ASP A 28 17.50 15.90 13.52
N GLN A 29 18.09 15.12 12.61
CA GLN A 29 18.95 15.65 11.55
C GLN A 29 18.15 16.27 10.39
N LEU A 30 16.84 16.00 10.30
CA LEU A 30 16.00 16.54 9.23
C LEU A 30 15.91 18.06 9.31
N THR A 31 16.11 18.70 8.19
CA THR A 31 15.89 20.14 8.06
C THR A 31 14.41 20.45 7.84
N LYS A 32 14.01 21.67 8.20
CA LYS A 32 12.64 22.15 7.94
C LYS A 32 12.31 22.09 6.43
N GLU A 33 13.28 22.44 5.58
CA GLU A 33 13.12 22.43 4.13
C GLU A 33 12.89 21.02 3.60
N GLU A 34 13.61 20.02 4.10
CA GLU A 34 13.39 18.61 3.73
C GLU A 34 12.00 18.14 4.13
N MET A 35 11.56 18.46 5.34
CA MET A 35 10.22 18.14 5.81
C MET A 35 9.13 18.81 4.96
N GLU A 36 9.28 20.09 4.64
CA GLU A 36 8.36 20.81 3.76
C GLU A 36 8.32 20.18 2.35
N ASN A 37 9.47 19.85 1.78
CA ASN A 37 9.55 19.19 0.46
C ASN A 37 8.89 17.82 0.44
N LEU A 38 9.03 17.04 1.52
CA LEU A 38 8.39 15.73 1.63
C LEU A 38 6.87 15.84 1.56
N TYR A 39 6.27 16.81 2.26
CA TYR A 39 4.82 16.98 2.32
C TYR A 39 4.23 17.74 1.14
N LEU A 40 4.91 18.75 0.63
CA LEU A 40 4.34 19.67 -0.37
C LEU A 40 4.61 19.25 -1.81
N HIS A 41 5.66 18.47 -2.05
CA HIS A 41 6.16 18.19 -3.39
C HIS A 41 6.29 16.71 -3.70
N GLY A 42 5.66 15.84 -2.91
CA GLY A 42 5.71 14.39 -3.11
C GLY A 42 5.05 13.97 -4.43
N TYR A 43 3.74 14.09 -4.52
CA TYR A 43 2.93 13.56 -5.64
C TYR A 43 3.15 12.04 -5.79
N VAL A 44 3.53 11.53 -6.94
CA VAL A 44 3.81 10.10 -7.18
C VAL A 44 5.28 9.74 -6.89
N ARG A 45 5.82 10.27 -5.80
CA ARG A 45 7.19 10.02 -5.33
C ARG A 45 7.33 10.43 -3.87
N ASN A 46 8.33 9.87 -3.21
CA ASN A 46 8.82 10.39 -1.94
C ASN A 46 10.16 11.08 -2.20
N ASN A 47 10.24 12.37 -1.91
CA ASN A 47 11.45 13.15 -2.14
C ASN A 47 12.62 12.66 -1.26
N GLU A 48 13.81 12.92 -1.71
CA GLU A 48 15.03 12.65 -0.96
C GLU A 48 15.08 13.46 0.33
N LEU A 49 15.76 12.89 1.32
CA LEU A 49 16.11 13.55 2.59
C LEU A 49 17.62 13.41 2.77
N PRO A 50 18.41 14.29 2.16
CA PRO A 50 19.88 14.18 2.13
C PRO A 50 20.53 14.14 3.51
N SER A 51 19.97 14.86 4.50
CA SER A 51 20.49 14.87 5.86
C SER A 51 20.53 13.51 6.54
N ILE A 52 19.65 12.60 6.14
CA ILE A 52 19.59 11.21 6.63
C ILE A 52 19.88 10.17 5.56
N GLY A 53 20.34 10.61 4.37
CA GLY A 53 20.72 9.74 3.27
C GLY A 53 19.55 8.97 2.63
N LYS A 54 18.30 9.42 2.78
CA LYS A 54 17.15 8.80 2.11
C LYS A 54 17.09 9.26 0.66
N PRO A 55 17.10 8.33 -0.33
CA PRO A 55 16.97 8.70 -1.74
C PRO A 55 15.53 9.07 -2.10
N THR A 56 15.35 9.72 -3.26
CA THR A 56 14.03 9.83 -3.90
C THR A 56 13.55 8.45 -4.31
N THR A 57 12.28 8.16 -4.03
CA THR A 57 11.59 6.99 -4.57
C THR A 57 10.47 7.42 -5.51
N ARG A 58 10.19 6.58 -6.52
CA ARG A 58 9.16 6.82 -7.52
C ARG A 58 8.12 5.72 -7.45
N GLU A 59 6.88 6.13 -7.41
CA GLU A 59 5.76 5.24 -7.40
C GLU A 59 4.96 5.34 -8.71
N VAL A 60 4.27 4.26 -9.04
CA VAL A 60 3.43 4.20 -10.21
C VAL A 60 2.15 3.42 -9.93
N ASP A 61 1.10 3.76 -10.64
CA ASP A 61 -0.17 3.07 -10.53
C ASP A 61 -0.13 1.70 -11.23
N GLY A 62 -1.04 0.82 -10.82
CA GLY A 62 -1.34 -0.39 -11.55
C GLY A 62 -1.51 -1.66 -10.76
N PRO A 63 -2.75 -2.12 -10.54
CA PRO A 63 -2.98 -3.44 -9.96
C PRO A 63 -2.68 -4.59 -10.92
N SER A 64 -2.78 -4.39 -12.23
CA SER A 64 -2.54 -5.44 -13.24
C SER A 64 -1.52 -5.05 -14.30
N GLN A 65 -0.92 -3.88 -14.19
CA GLN A 65 0.11 -3.36 -15.08
C GLN A 65 0.83 -2.21 -14.41
N ALA A 66 2.14 -2.22 -14.35
CA ALA A 66 2.88 -1.03 -13.96
C ALA A 66 2.77 0.03 -15.07
N GLY A 67 2.14 1.16 -14.77
CA GLY A 67 1.89 2.18 -15.79
C GLY A 67 1.67 3.57 -15.24
N SER A 68 2.23 4.58 -15.89
CA SER A 68 2.06 5.96 -15.48
C SER A 68 0.78 6.59 -16.07
N PHE A 69 0.15 7.51 -15.32
CA PHE A 69 -1.03 8.24 -15.77
C PHE A 69 -0.81 9.01 -17.08
N ASN A 70 0.38 9.51 -17.31
CA ASN A 70 0.73 10.22 -18.53
C ASN A 70 1.09 9.30 -19.70
N ARG A 71 0.98 7.99 -19.52
CA ARG A 71 1.28 6.95 -20.52
C ARG A 71 2.71 6.99 -21.06
N ALA A 72 3.64 7.55 -20.32
CA ALA A 72 5.04 7.65 -20.74
C ALA A 72 5.77 6.29 -20.70
N SER A 73 5.32 5.39 -19.82
CA SER A 73 5.83 4.03 -19.73
C SER A 73 4.76 3.06 -19.23
N PHE A 74 4.68 1.91 -19.87
CA PHE A 74 3.78 0.84 -19.48
C PHE A 74 4.52 -0.48 -19.46
N GLY A 75 4.24 -1.25 -18.42
CA GLY A 75 4.59 -2.64 -18.34
C GLY A 75 3.64 -3.55 -19.14
N THR A 76 3.90 -4.84 -19.05
CA THR A 76 3.00 -5.88 -19.57
C THR A 76 1.69 -5.89 -18.80
N GLY A 77 0.57 -6.06 -19.50
CA GLY A 77 -0.72 -6.31 -18.86
C GLY A 77 -0.82 -7.75 -18.36
N TYR A 78 -1.14 -7.90 -17.08
CA TYR A 78 -1.39 -9.18 -16.43
C TYR A 78 -2.89 -9.42 -16.24
N PRO A 79 -3.31 -10.68 -15.97
CA PRO A 79 -4.67 -10.95 -15.51
C PRO A 79 -5.03 -10.10 -14.29
N ASN A 80 -6.30 -9.70 -14.19
CA ASN A 80 -6.77 -8.93 -13.05
C ASN A 80 -6.82 -9.75 -11.76
N ALA A 81 -6.97 -9.07 -10.62
CA ALA A 81 -6.95 -9.70 -9.30
C ALA A 81 -8.05 -10.74 -9.12
N GLY A 82 -9.27 -10.47 -9.61
CA GLY A 82 -10.37 -11.44 -9.56
C GLY A 82 -10.07 -12.73 -10.34
N THR A 83 -9.47 -12.61 -11.52
CA THR A 83 -9.01 -13.79 -12.31
C THR A 83 -7.91 -14.54 -11.57
N MET A 84 -6.97 -13.82 -10.95
CA MET A 84 -5.91 -14.42 -10.15
C MET A 84 -6.52 -15.22 -8.96
N ALA A 85 -7.47 -14.62 -8.24
CA ALA A 85 -8.12 -15.25 -7.10
C ALA A 85 -8.89 -16.54 -7.48
N GLN A 86 -9.52 -16.56 -8.66
CA GLN A 86 -10.23 -17.76 -9.17
C GLN A 86 -9.34 -18.97 -9.37
N THR A 87 -8.03 -18.79 -9.45
CA THR A 87 -7.08 -19.92 -9.54
C THR A 87 -6.94 -20.68 -8.23
N TRP A 88 -7.23 -20.05 -7.10
CA TRP A 88 -6.97 -20.56 -5.73
C TRP A 88 -5.50 -20.95 -5.51
N ASN A 89 -4.61 -20.43 -6.34
CA ASN A 89 -3.19 -20.79 -6.33
C ASN A 89 -2.35 -19.65 -5.75
N ALA A 90 -2.07 -19.75 -4.46
CA ALA A 90 -1.27 -18.77 -3.73
C ALA A 90 0.18 -18.66 -4.25
N GLU A 91 0.77 -19.77 -4.74
CA GLU A 91 2.10 -19.76 -5.35
C GLU A 91 2.11 -18.94 -6.65
N LEU A 92 1.09 -19.13 -7.48
CA LEU A 92 0.93 -18.34 -8.72
C LEU A 92 0.77 -16.85 -8.42
N ALA A 93 0.06 -16.48 -7.35
CA ALA A 93 -0.05 -15.09 -6.91
C ALA A 93 1.32 -14.51 -6.51
N GLY A 94 2.18 -15.30 -5.86
CA GLY A 94 3.56 -14.91 -5.56
C GLY A 94 4.40 -14.70 -6.82
N ILE A 95 4.32 -15.62 -7.79
CA ILE A 95 5.01 -15.50 -9.09
C ILE A 95 4.52 -14.24 -9.84
N TYR A 96 3.22 -13.99 -9.83
CA TYR A 96 2.65 -12.77 -10.40
C TYR A 96 3.21 -11.51 -9.74
N GLY A 97 3.22 -11.47 -8.41
CA GLY A 97 3.80 -10.36 -7.65
C GLY A 97 5.26 -10.10 -7.99
N GLN A 98 6.07 -11.18 -8.06
CA GLN A 98 7.47 -11.08 -8.44
C GLN A 98 7.64 -10.54 -9.88
N SER A 99 6.82 -11.02 -10.81
CA SER A 99 6.90 -10.62 -12.21
C SER A 99 6.55 -9.14 -12.41
N ILE A 100 5.46 -8.65 -11.82
CA ILE A 100 5.08 -7.24 -11.92
C ILE A 100 6.08 -6.33 -11.17
N GLY A 101 6.62 -6.82 -10.04
CA GLY A 101 7.67 -6.12 -9.30
C GLY A 101 8.94 -5.97 -10.10
N GLN A 102 9.45 -7.03 -10.72
CA GLN A 102 10.63 -6.98 -11.59
C GLN A 102 10.43 -6.01 -12.76
N GLN A 103 9.23 -6.00 -13.33
CA GLN A 103 8.92 -5.09 -14.42
C GLN A 103 8.87 -3.62 -13.95
N ALA A 104 8.29 -3.33 -12.79
CA ALA A 104 8.28 -2.00 -12.20
C ALA A 104 9.70 -1.51 -11.93
N ALA A 105 10.56 -2.35 -11.35
CA ALA A 105 11.96 -2.05 -11.13
C ALA A 105 12.71 -1.76 -12.45
N HIS A 106 12.47 -2.56 -13.49
CA HIS A 106 13.06 -2.34 -14.81
C HIS A 106 12.64 -1.00 -15.43
N LEU A 107 11.43 -0.55 -15.14
CA LEU A 107 10.91 0.75 -15.60
C LEU A 107 11.38 1.94 -14.73
N GLY A 108 12.16 1.67 -13.67
CA GLY A 108 12.72 2.68 -12.77
C GLY A 108 11.75 3.15 -11.69
N TYR A 109 10.82 2.29 -11.26
CA TYR A 109 9.94 2.54 -10.14
C TYR A 109 10.36 1.73 -8.92
N ASP A 110 10.12 2.29 -7.74
CA ASP A 110 10.45 1.71 -6.44
C ASP A 110 9.20 1.17 -5.73
N GLY A 111 8.04 1.71 -6.08
CA GLY A 111 6.76 1.35 -5.48
C GLY A 111 5.59 1.30 -6.46
N LEU A 112 4.57 0.52 -6.09
CA LEU A 112 3.31 0.39 -6.84
C LEU A 112 2.12 0.77 -5.97
N TYR A 113 1.18 1.55 -6.52
CA TYR A 113 -0.16 1.75 -5.91
C TYR A 113 -1.04 0.55 -6.23
N ALA A 114 -0.68 -0.57 -5.64
CA ALA A 114 -1.22 -1.92 -5.84
C ALA A 114 -0.75 -2.85 -4.69
N PRO A 115 -1.33 -4.06 -4.58
CA PRO A 115 -2.60 -4.49 -5.11
C PRO A 115 -3.79 -3.88 -4.38
N ALA A 116 -5.00 -4.06 -4.92
CA ALA A 116 -6.23 -3.64 -4.25
C ALA A 116 -6.95 -4.86 -3.66
N THR A 117 -7.45 -4.74 -2.43
CA THR A 117 -8.01 -5.88 -1.69
C THR A 117 -9.32 -5.57 -0.96
N ASN A 118 -10.12 -4.62 -1.48
CA ASN A 118 -11.47 -4.42 -0.98
C ASN A 118 -12.39 -5.60 -1.36
N MET A 119 -13.56 -5.66 -0.75
CA MET A 119 -14.47 -6.79 -0.92
C MET A 119 -15.36 -6.64 -2.15
N HIS A 120 -15.61 -7.73 -2.86
CA HIS A 120 -16.69 -7.78 -3.83
C HIS A 120 -18.03 -7.76 -3.10
N ARG A 121 -18.74 -6.63 -3.15
CA ARG A 121 -20.05 -6.46 -2.48
C ARG A 121 -21.18 -6.38 -3.50
N SER A 122 -21.11 -5.39 -4.36
CA SER A 122 -22.07 -5.20 -5.44
C SER A 122 -21.44 -5.59 -6.78
N PRO A 123 -22.14 -6.37 -7.63
CA PRO A 123 -21.63 -6.65 -8.98
C PRO A 123 -21.54 -5.40 -9.86
N PHE A 124 -22.17 -4.30 -9.43
CA PHE A 124 -22.16 -3.03 -10.16
C PHE A 124 -21.06 -2.07 -9.69
N ASP A 125 -20.21 -2.49 -8.75
CA ASP A 125 -19.05 -1.68 -8.40
C ASP A 125 -18.04 -1.64 -9.54
N GLY A 126 -17.66 -0.43 -9.94
CA GLY A 126 -16.78 -0.20 -11.08
C GLY A 126 -15.35 -0.70 -10.91
N ARG A 127 -14.95 -1.06 -9.70
CA ARG A 127 -13.57 -1.48 -9.38
C ARG A 127 -13.43 -2.94 -8.96
N ASN A 128 -14.48 -3.75 -9.03
CA ASN A 128 -14.39 -5.18 -8.71
C ASN A 128 -13.30 -5.92 -9.49
N TYR A 129 -12.96 -5.46 -10.70
CA TYR A 129 -11.91 -6.09 -11.51
C TYR A 129 -10.53 -6.09 -10.85
N GLU A 130 -10.24 -5.12 -10.00
CA GLU A 130 -8.93 -5.02 -9.31
C GLU A 130 -8.93 -5.62 -7.89
N TYR A 131 -10.09 -6.08 -7.40
CA TYR A 131 -10.24 -6.74 -6.12
C TYR A 131 -10.28 -8.26 -6.29
N TYR A 132 -9.80 -8.99 -5.26
CA TYR A 132 -9.62 -10.43 -5.38
C TYR A 132 -10.92 -11.22 -5.23
N SER A 133 -11.71 -10.97 -4.18
CA SER A 133 -12.85 -11.81 -3.83
C SER A 133 -13.87 -11.11 -2.91
N GLU A 134 -15.00 -11.75 -2.69
CA GLU A 134 -15.93 -11.48 -1.59
C GLU A 134 -15.50 -12.16 -0.28
N ASP A 135 -14.57 -13.10 -0.34
CA ASP A 135 -14.03 -13.84 0.79
C ASP A 135 -12.76 -13.15 1.31
N SER A 136 -12.77 -12.80 2.60
CA SER A 136 -11.68 -12.05 3.22
C SER A 136 -10.38 -12.85 3.35
N LEU A 137 -10.48 -14.17 3.59
CA LEU A 137 -9.32 -15.04 3.70
C LEU A 137 -8.64 -15.26 2.34
N LEU A 138 -9.43 -15.53 1.30
CA LEU A 138 -8.92 -15.68 -0.05
C LEU A 138 -8.27 -14.36 -0.52
N SER A 139 -8.95 -13.23 -0.30
CA SER A 139 -8.42 -11.90 -0.64
C SER A 139 -7.11 -11.61 0.07
N GLY A 140 -7.05 -11.82 1.37
CA GLY A 140 -5.83 -11.61 2.17
C GLY A 140 -4.68 -12.52 1.74
N THR A 141 -4.96 -13.79 1.47
CA THR A 141 -3.94 -14.75 1.04
C THR A 141 -3.38 -14.42 -0.34
N MET A 142 -4.23 -14.20 -1.33
CA MET A 142 -3.79 -13.93 -2.70
C MET A 142 -3.08 -12.57 -2.81
N CYS A 143 -3.63 -11.56 -2.16
CA CYS A 143 -3.03 -10.24 -2.07
C CYS A 143 -1.68 -10.30 -1.33
N GLY A 144 -1.61 -11.00 -0.20
CA GLY A 144 -0.38 -11.14 0.59
C GLY A 144 0.75 -11.80 -0.18
N LYS A 145 0.43 -12.88 -0.90
CA LYS A 145 1.42 -13.54 -1.78
C LYS A 145 1.89 -12.63 -2.92
N THR A 146 1.01 -11.82 -3.47
CA THR A 146 1.39 -10.81 -4.47
C THR A 146 2.38 -9.79 -3.87
N VAL A 147 2.11 -9.30 -2.66
CA VAL A 147 3.00 -8.38 -1.95
C VAL A 147 4.37 -9.02 -1.64
N GLU A 148 4.38 -10.26 -1.14
CA GLU A 148 5.64 -11.00 -0.91
C GLU A 148 6.47 -11.12 -2.20
N GLY A 149 5.83 -11.47 -3.31
CA GLY A 149 6.50 -11.61 -4.60
C GLY A 149 7.13 -10.30 -5.08
N ALA A 150 6.40 -9.19 -5.01
CA ALA A 150 6.91 -7.88 -5.40
C ALA A 150 8.07 -7.42 -4.50
N LYS A 151 7.98 -7.71 -3.21
CA LYS A 151 9.04 -7.42 -2.24
C LYS A 151 10.34 -8.16 -2.56
N GLN A 152 10.27 -9.40 -3.07
CA GLN A 152 11.44 -10.14 -3.53
C GLN A 152 12.13 -9.46 -4.74
N ALA A 153 11.38 -8.69 -5.51
CA ALA A 153 11.90 -7.87 -6.61
C ALA A 153 12.39 -6.48 -6.16
N GLY A 154 12.37 -6.18 -4.86
CA GLY A 154 12.77 -4.87 -4.32
C GLY A 154 11.70 -3.79 -4.40
N ILE A 155 10.46 -4.12 -4.74
CA ILE A 155 9.35 -3.16 -4.88
C ILE A 155 8.45 -3.22 -3.65
N TYR A 156 8.16 -2.06 -3.07
CA TYR A 156 7.10 -1.96 -2.07
C TYR A 156 5.75 -1.68 -2.71
N MET A 157 4.69 -2.16 -2.06
CA MET A 157 3.32 -2.02 -2.57
C MET A 157 2.45 -1.24 -1.60
N TYR A 158 1.82 -0.18 -2.08
CA TYR A 158 0.76 0.52 -1.37
C TYR A 158 -0.54 -0.25 -1.52
N VAL A 159 -0.78 -1.20 -0.63
CA VAL A 159 -2.01 -1.98 -0.67
C VAL A 159 -3.21 -1.08 -0.41
N LYS A 160 -4.25 -1.22 -1.23
CA LYS A 160 -5.36 -0.29 -1.27
C LYS A 160 -6.73 -0.98 -1.32
N HIS A 161 -7.79 -0.29 -0.98
CA HIS A 161 -7.88 1.02 -0.34
C HIS A 161 -8.31 0.80 1.11
N PHE A 162 -7.55 1.25 2.06
CA PHE A 162 -7.78 1.05 3.49
C PHE A 162 -8.76 2.10 4.02
N ILE A 163 -10.06 1.75 4.24
CA ILE A 163 -10.75 0.49 4.02
C ILE A 163 -12.18 0.73 3.48
N CYS A 164 -12.86 -0.36 3.10
CA CYS A 164 -14.27 -0.35 2.70
C CYS A 164 -14.58 0.46 1.45
N ASN A 165 -13.68 0.48 0.48
CA ASN A 165 -13.92 1.08 -0.82
C ASN A 165 -14.64 0.10 -1.75
N ASP A 166 -15.87 -0.30 -1.37
CA ASP A 166 -16.65 -1.36 -2.00
C ASP A 166 -17.83 -0.83 -2.79
N GLY A 167 -17.86 0.44 -3.11
CA GLY A 167 -19.00 1.09 -3.73
C GLY A 167 -18.64 2.28 -4.62
N GLU A 168 -17.60 2.15 -5.43
CA GLU A 168 -17.22 3.17 -6.39
C GLU A 168 -18.10 3.13 -7.64
N SER A 169 -19.22 3.82 -7.61
CA SER A 169 -20.04 4.00 -8.80
C SER A 169 -20.26 5.47 -9.12
N GLY A 170 -19.77 5.91 -10.26
CA GLY A 170 -19.98 7.27 -10.78
C GLY A 170 -19.35 8.35 -9.91
N MET A 171 -20.10 9.45 -9.71
CA MET A 171 -19.63 10.65 -9.02
C MET A 171 -19.65 10.57 -7.48
N TYR A 172 -20.01 9.44 -6.91
CA TYR A 172 -20.22 9.33 -5.45
C TYR A 172 -19.07 8.67 -4.70
N ARG A 173 -17.96 8.34 -5.36
CA ARG A 173 -16.85 7.58 -4.75
C ARG A 173 -16.28 8.24 -3.48
N ASP A 174 -16.17 9.53 -3.42
CA ASP A 174 -15.66 10.33 -2.30
C ASP A 174 -16.73 10.70 -1.26
N ALA A 175 -18.00 10.47 -1.57
CA ALA A 175 -19.13 10.81 -0.71
C ALA A 175 -19.82 9.59 -0.11
N VAL A 176 -19.26 8.40 -0.23
CA VAL A 176 -19.83 7.17 0.33
C VAL A 176 -19.62 7.10 1.84
N TYR A 177 -20.70 6.83 2.56
CA TYR A 177 -20.71 6.57 4.00
C TYR A 177 -21.01 5.10 4.23
N THR A 178 -20.10 4.39 4.86
CA THR A 178 -20.21 2.94 5.12
C THR A 178 -20.56 2.68 6.58
N TRP A 179 -21.65 1.94 6.79
CA TRP A 179 -22.13 1.59 8.13
C TRP A 179 -22.18 0.08 8.29
N MET A 180 -21.63 -0.43 9.39
CA MET A 180 -21.65 -1.84 9.72
C MET A 180 -21.40 -2.03 11.22
N THR A 181 -21.60 -3.26 11.70
CA THR A 181 -21.18 -3.63 13.05
C THR A 181 -19.66 -3.73 13.11
N GLU A 182 -19.09 -3.56 14.29
CA GLU A 182 -17.65 -3.75 14.49
C GLU A 182 -17.21 -5.18 14.14
N GLN A 183 -18.03 -6.17 14.43
CA GLN A 183 -17.74 -7.56 14.06
C GLN A 183 -17.60 -7.71 12.55
N ALA A 184 -18.55 -7.20 11.77
CA ALA A 184 -18.46 -7.26 10.30
C ALA A 184 -17.24 -6.48 9.78
N LEU A 185 -16.94 -5.33 10.38
CA LEU A 185 -15.76 -4.55 10.04
C LEU A 185 -14.48 -5.36 10.21
N ARG A 186 -14.31 -6.00 11.36
CA ARG A 186 -13.10 -6.74 11.72
C ARG A 186 -12.96 -8.07 10.96
N GLU A 187 -14.04 -8.85 10.87
CA GLU A 187 -13.99 -10.20 10.31
C GLU A 187 -13.98 -10.22 8.77
N ILE A 188 -14.51 -9.17 8.13
CA ILE A 188 -14.66 -9.13 6.66
C ILE A 188 -13.75 -8.07 6.06
N TYR A 189 -13.92 -6.80 6.43
CA TYR A 189 -13.28 -5.69 5.72
C TYR A 189 -11.85 -5.39 6.16
N LEU A 190 -11.57 -5.49 7.44
CA LEU A 190 -10.23 -5.32 8.00
C LEU A 190 -9.36 -6.58 7.83
N LYS A 191 -9.98 -7.76 7.79
CA LYS A 191 -9.27 -9.04 7.80
C LYS A 191 -8.19 -9.18 6.72
N PRO A 192 -8.43 -8.86 5.44
CA PRO A 192 -7.37 -8.92 4.44
C PRO A 192 -6.18 -8.02 4.76
N PHE A 193 -6.43 -6.80 5.22
CA PHE A 193 -5.38 -5.85 5.58
C PHE A 193 -4.62 -6.28 6.83
N GLN A 194 -5.32 -6.84 7.83
CA GLN A 194 -4.69 -7.42 9.00
C GLN A 194 -3.68 -8.50 8.60
N MET A 195 -4.10 -9.45 7.77
CA MET A 195 -3.21 -10.50 7.26
C MET A 195 -2.01 -9.93 6.51
N LEU A 196 -2.21 -8.89 5.71
CA LEU A 196 -1.12 -8.23 4.98
C LEU A 196 -0.07 -7.63 5.91
N VAL A 197 -0.49 -7.05 7.01
CA VAL A 197 0.44 -6.46 8.00
C VAL A 197 1.11 -7.55 8.83
N GLU A 198 0.33 -8.43 9.46
CA GLU A 198 0.81 -9.39 10.44
C GLU A 198 1.52 -10.60 9.81
N ASP A 199 0.96 -11.16 8.71
CA ASP A 199 1.46 -12.40 8.12
C ASP A 199 2.42 -12.17 6.93
N TYR A 200 2.21 -11.10 6.16
CA TYR A 200 2.97 -10.85 4.91
C TYR A 200 3.89 -9.64 4.98
N GLY A 201 3.86 -8.89 6.08
CA GLY A 201 4.78 -7.79 6.34
C GLY A 201 4.68 -6.67 5.32
N ALA A 202 3.47 -6.24 4.99
CA ALA A 202 3.22 -5.06 4.16
C ALA A 202 3.81 -3.82 4.82
N THR A 203 4.47 -2.97 4.03
CA THR A 203 5.16 -1.77 4.51
C THR A 203 4.54 -0.47 4.01
N ALA A 204 3.53 -0.56 3.14
CA ALA A 204 2.85 0.61 2.62
C ALA A 204 1.35 0.31 2.40
N LEU A 205 0.51 1.28 2.70
CA LEU A 205 -0.93 1.24 2.49
C LEU A 205 -1.42 2.55 1.86
N MET A 206 -2.53 2.47 1.14
CA MET A 206 -3.26 3.64 0.67
C MET A 206 -4.62 3.68 1.35
N SER A 207 -4.94 4.81 1.99
CA SER A 207 -6.26 5.02 2.60
C SER A 207 -7.34 5.19 1.52
N SER A 208 -8.61 5.09 1.91
CA SER A 208 -9.73 5.16 0.98
C SER A 208 -10.44 6.52 1.01
N TYR A 209 -11.20 6.81 -0.04
CA TYR A 209 -12.01 8.02 -0.14
C TYR A 209 -13.23 8.05 0.78
N ASN A 210 -13.84 6.89 0.99
CA ASN A 210 -15.08 6.76 1.72
C ASN A 210 -14.94 7.06 3.22
N ARG A 211 -16.07 7.15 3.88
CA ARG A 211 -16.17 7.29 5.33
C ARG A 211 -16.64 6.01 5.98
N ILE A 212 -16.11 5.75 7.17
CA ILE A 212 -16.65 4.74 8.08
C ILE A 212 -17.48 5.47 9.11
N GLY A 213 -18.79 5.21 9.14
CA GLY A 213 -19.69 6.12 9.80
C GLY A 213 -19.59 7.52 9.19
N ALA A 214 -19.37 8.53 9.98
CA ALA A 214 -19.21 9.91 9.54
C ALA A 214 -17.74 10.34 9.36
N VAL A 215 -16.76 9.48 9.71
CA VAL A 215 -15.34 9.82 9.70
C VAL A 215 -14.69 9.35 8.41
N TRP A 216 -14.01 10.25 7.71
CA TRP A 216 -13.20 9.90 6.54
C TRP A 216 -12.12 8.88 6.90
N ALA A 217 -11.99 7.81 6.11
CA ALA A 217 -11.06 6.73 6.41
C ALA A 217 -9.60 7.21 6.50
N GLY A 218 -9.20 8.12 5.61
CA GLY A 218 -7.85 8.71 5.59
C GLY A 218 -7.57 9.72 6.72
N GLY A 219 -8.55 10.07 7.52
CA GLY A 219 -8.43 10.94 8.70
C GLY A 219 -8.91 10.27 9.99
N SER A 220 -9.08 8.95 9.99
CA SER A 220 -9.62 8.21 11.13
C SER A 220 -8.48 7.74 12.05
N GLU A 221 -8.39 8.35 13.24
CA GLU A 221 -7.47 7.91 14.29
C GLU A 221 -7.72 6.43 14.68
N ALA A 222 -8.98 6.04 14.81
CA ALA A 222 -9.35 4.67 15.15
C ALA A 222 -8.83 3.65 14.13
N LEU A 223 -8.85 3.97 12.83
CA LEU A 223 -8.34 3.09 11.78
C LEU A 223 -6.83 3.17 11.66
N LEU A 224 -6.27 4.39 11.54
CA LEU A 224 -4.87 4.60 11.15
C LEU A 224 -3.90 4.50 12.34
N THR A 225 -4.37 4.74 13.55
CA THR A 225 -3.55 4.64 14.77
C THR A 225 -3.95 3.42 15.58
N SER A 226 -5.14 3.43 16.17
CA SER A 226 -5.51 2.38 17.15
C SER A 226 -5.51 0.98 16.52
N ILE A 227 -6.14 0.78 15.37
CA ILE A 227 -6.18 -0.54 14.73
C ILE A 227 -4.88 -0.85 13.99
N LEU A 228 -4.50 0.04 13.06
CA LEU A 228 -3.39 -0.25 12.16
C LEU A 228 -2.04 -0.31 12.89
N ARG A 229 -1.76 0.67 13.76
CA ARG A 229 -0.45 0.79 14.42
C ARG A 229 -0.41 0.11 15.78
N ASP A 230 -1.38 0.40 16.65
CA ASP A 230 -1.33 -0.08 18.03
C ASP A 230 -1.74 -1.56 18.14
N GLU A 231 -2.79 -1.99 17.41
CA GLU A 231 -3.22 -3.41 17.46
C GLU A 231 -2.36 -4.30 16.54
N TRP A 232 -2.08 -3.89 15.29
CA TRP A 232 -1.39 -4.74 14.30
C TRP A 232 0.11 -4.48 14.18
N GLY A 233 0.63 -3.46 14.85
CA GLY A 233 2.06 -3.13 14.83
C GLY A 233 2.58 -2.65 13.47
N PHE A 234 1.77 -1.96 12.68
CA PHE A 234 2.20 -1.42 11.39
C PHE A 234 3.09 -0.20 11.56
N HIS A 235 4.31 -0.27 11.06
CA HIS A 235 5.30 0.81 11.10
C HIS A 235 5.56 1.47 9.74
N GLY A 236 4.82 1.05 8.72
CA GLY A 236 5.01 1.52 7.35
C GLY A 236 4.38 2.87 7.04
N ALA A 237 4.43 3.23 5.77
CA ALA A 237 3.85 4.46 5.24
C ALA A 237 2.37 4.30 4.89
N VAL A 238 1.58 5.34 5.13
CA VAL A 238 0.21 5.46 4.63
C VAL A 238 0.14 6.68 3.73
N VAL A 239 -0.27 6.46 2.48
CA VAL A 239 -0.58 7.53 1.53
C VAL A 239 -2.10 7.70 1.44
N THR A 240 -2.56 8.92 1.18
CA THR A 240 -3.97 9.16 0.86
C THR A 240 -4.27 8.73 -0.57
N ASP A 241 -5.49 8.28 -0.83
CA ASP A 241 -6.02 8.24 -2.19
C ASP A 241 -6.22 9.67 -2.72
N TYR A 242 -6.30 9.86 -4.02
CA TYR A 242 -6.39 11.15 -4.70
C TYR A 242 -7.62 11.96 -4.36
#